data_8c439c442f2eaa8f8efd8cfd30a379a3
#
_entry.id   8c439c442f2eaa8f8efd8cfd30a379a3
#
_cell.length_a   1.000
_cell.length_b   1.000
_cell.length_c   1.000
_cell.angle_alpha   90.00
_cell.angle_beta   90.00
_cell.angle_gamma   90.00
#
_symmetry.space_group_name_H-M   'P 1'
#
loop_
_entity.id
_entity.type
_entity.pdbx_description
1 polymer ?
#
loop_
_entity_poly.entity_id
_entity_poly.type
_entity_poly.pdbx_seq_one_letter_code
_entity_poly.pdbx_strand_id
1 'polypeptide(L)'
;MKVQLKLIAKIKLLVVILFIGFCSGTAQAQFFGFSVDTAVDYTVAPDKVTGGTIGVIHPIGFVPNFGYTQVKFKEESANVSSSVQLNSDVTITSYNIFFNIPFPVVAVSLGAGIGEAKVESTLTGYGNKPSVSKPLVEAFTRVGLPFWNFIEFHLGIHAIKVASKIDRGKAWSSIDSNVDSVDTEKDYTGTLTTVGLQFAF
;
A
#
# COMPACT_ATOMS: atom_id res chain seq x y z
N MET A 1 -34.29 13.04 27.17
CA MET A 1 -34.82 11.73 26.76
C MET A 1 -35.30 11.66 25.31
N LYS A 2 -36.09 12.60 24.79
CA LYS A 2 -36.57 12.59 23.37
C LYS A 2 -35.49 12.67 22.29
N VAL A 3 -34.35 13.31 22.53
CA VAL A 3 -33.26 13.45 21.56
C VAL A 3 -32.48 12.14 21.37
N GLN A 4 -32.24 11.41 22.44
CA GLN A 4 -31.59 10.09 22.41
C GLN A 4 -32.40 9.06 21.60
N LEU A 5 -33.74 9.07 21.78
CA LEU A 5 -34.62 8.16 21.04
C LEU A 5 -34.58 8.42 19.52
N LYS A 6 -34.52 9.70 19.10
CA LYS A 6 -34.42 10.07 17.68
C LYS A 6 -33.07 9.66 17.06
N LEU A 7 -31.97 9.72 17.81
CA LEU A 7 -30.66 9.31 17.36
C LEU A 7 -30.61 7.78 17.17
N ILE A 8 -31.12 7.02 18.14
CA ILE A 8 -31.17 5.55 18.06
C ILE A 8 -32.04 5.08 16.89
N ALA A 9 -33.17 5.76 16.64
CA ALA A 9 -34.05 5.45 15.49
C ALA A 9 -33.35 5.71 14.15
N LYS A 10 -32.58 6.81 14.02
CA LYS A 10 -31.77 7.10 12.82
C LYS A 10 -30.65 6.07 12.59
N ILE A 11 -29.96 5.65 13.65
CA ILE A 11 -28.94 4.63 13.57
C ILE A 11 -29.53 3.27 13.16
N LYS A 12 -30.67 2.87 13.75
CA LYS A 12 -31.39 1.65 13.34
C LYS A 12 -31.84 1.70 11.89
N LEU A 13 -32.38 2.84 11.44
CA LEU A 13 -32.77 3.03 10.04
C LEU A 13 -31.58 2.94 9.10
N LEU A 14 -30.44 3.55 9.45
CA LEU A 14 -29.20 3.48 8.67
C LEU A 14 -28.68 2.04 8.56
N VAL A 15 -28.70 1.28 9.66
CA VAL A 15 -28.31 -0.13 9.70
C VAL A 15 -29.25 -0.98 8.84
N VAL A 16 -30.57 -0.72 8.88
CA VAL A 16 -31.55 -1.44 8.05
C VAL A 16 -31.36 -1.12 6.57
N ILE A 17 -31.11 0.16 6.21
CA ILE A 17 -30.84 0.57 4.82
C ILE A 17 -29.53 -0.08 4.32
N LEU A 18 -28.47 -0.09 5.13
CA LEU A 18 -27.25 -0.81 4.84
C LEU A 18 -27.50 -2.31 4.62
N PHE A 19 -28.30 -2.94 5.51
CA PHE A 19 -28.59 -4.38 5.41
C PHE A 19 -29.47 -4.72 4.18
N ILE A 20 -30.46 -3.90 3.85
CA ILE A 20 -31.28 -4.05 2.62
C ILE A 20 -30.41 -3.81 1.38
N GLY A 21 -29.50 -2.83 1.40
CA GLY A 21 -28.50 -2.61 0.34
C GLY A 21 -27.59 -3.81 0.12
N PHE A 22 -27.19 -4.50 1.19
CA PHE A 22 -26.43 -5.75 1.13
C PHE A 22 -27.22 -6.92 0.52
N CYS A 23 -28.53 -7.00 0.77
CA CYS A 23 -29.36 -8.11 0.28
C CYS A 23 -29.90 -7.89 -1.13
N SER A 24 -29.97 -6.66 -1.63
CA SER A 24 -30.51 -6.33 -2.96
C SER A 24 -29.45 -6.19 -4.05
N GLY A 25 -28.17 -6.25 -3.69
CA GLY A 25 -27.10 -6.39 -4.68
C GLY A 25 -27.32 -7.69 -5.44
N THR A 26 -27.63 -7.61 -6.74
CA THR A 26 -27.46 -8.76 -7.62
C THR A 26 -26.01 -9.20 -7.44
N ALA A 27 -25.81 -10.28 -6.71
CA ALA A 27 -24.52 -10.94 -6.60
C ALA A 27 -24.14 -11.33 -8.03
N GLN A 28 -23.42 -10.45 -8.71
CA GLN A 28 -22.69 -10.87 -9.90
C GLN A 28 -21.75 -11.94 -9.37
N ALA A 29 -22.02 -13.16 -9.76
CA ALA A 29 -21.15 -14.29 -9.48
C ALA A 29 -19.86 -14.03 -10.25
N GLN A 30 -18.96 -13.26 -9.62
CA GLN A 30 -17.59 -13.11 -10.11
C GLN A 30 -16.92 -14.46 -9.87
N PHE A 31 -16.65 -15.19 -10.92
CA PHE A 31 -16.05 -16.51 -10.77
C PHE A 31 -14.58 -16.41 -10.39
N PHE A 32 -13.83 -15.62 -11.11
CA PHE A 32 -12.43 -15.31 -10.85
C PHE A 32 -12.11 -13.93 -11.40
N GLY A 33 -11.07 -13.31 -10.91
CA GLY A 33 -10.62 -12.03 -11.41
C GLY A 33 -9.21 -11.71 -10.98
N PHE A 34 -8.70 -10.63 -11.53
CA PHE A 34 -7.44 -10.04 -11.09
C PHE A 34 -7.55 -8.52 -11.08
N SER A 35 -6.78 -7.90 -10.20
CA SER A 35 -6.62 -6.44 -10.17
C SER A 35 -5.16 -6.07 -10.43
N VAL A 36 -4.98 -4.94 -11.10
CA VAL A 36 -3.66 -4.32 -11.32
C VAL A 36 -3.80 -2.85 -11.01
N ASP A 37 -3.12 -2.40 -9.97
CA ASP A 37 -3.11 -1.01 -9.53
C ASP A 37 -1.69 -0.46 -9.65
N THR A 38 -1.55 0.75 -10.17
CA THR A 38 -0.29 1.47 -10.30
C THR A 38 -0.14 2.45 -9.16
N ALA A 39 1.03 2.53 -8.56
CA ALA A 39 1.39 3.54 -7.58
C ALA A 39 1.42 4.93 -8.24
N VAL A 40 0.72 5.88 -7.64
CA VAL A 40 0.66 7.29 -8.10
C VAL A 40 1.53 8.15 -7.21
N ASP A 41 1.45 7.93 -5.91
CA ASP A 41 2.15 8.71 -4.89
C ASP A 41 2.48 7.85 -3.68
N TYR A 42 3.59 8.16 -3.01
CA TYR A 42 3.94 7.64 -1.70
C TYR A 42 4.51 8.77 -0.86
N THR A 43 3.86 9.10 0.23
CA THR A 43 4.11 10.34 1.00
C THR A 43 5.54 10.54 1.51
N VAL A 44 6.33 9.48 1.58
CA VAL A 44 7.74 9.54 2.04
C VAL A 44 8.75 9.44 0.89
N ALA A 45 8.28 9.22 -0.33
CA ALA A 45 9.15 9.25 -1.50
C ALA A 45 9.42 10.70 -1.91
N PRO A 46 10.67 11.13 -2.08
CA PRO A 46 10.99 12.50 -2.49
C PRO A 46 10.61 12.76 -3.96
N ASP A 47 10.62 11.71 -4.76
CA ASP A 47 10.39 11.75 -6.20
C ASP A 47 9.35 10.72 -6.64
N LYS A 48 9.30 10.47 -7.94
CA LYS A 48 8.39 9.54 -8.59
C LYS A 48 8.52 8.13 -8.02
N VAL A 49 7.39 7.55 -7.66
CA VAL A 49 7.25 6.12 -7.33
C VAL A 49 6.97 5.29 -8.58
N THR A 50 7.39 4.03 -8.54
CA THR A 50 7.11 3.04 -9.59
C THR A 50 6.63 1.74 -8.96
N GLY A 51 5.82 0.95 -9.71
CA GLY A 51 5.23 -0.29 -9.20
C GLY A 51 3.76 -0.11 -8.85
N GLY A 52 3.24 -0.92 -7.96
CA GLY A 52 1.84 -0.92 -7.58
C GLY A 52 1.41 -2.20 -6.89
N THR A 53 0.14 -2.55 -7.00
CA THR A 53 -0.47 -3.73 -6.40
C THR A 53 -1.07 -4.63 -7.48
N ILE A 54 -0.87 -5.92 -7.36
CA ILE A 54 -1.62 -6.93 -8.12
C ILE A 54 -2.46 -7.76 -7.15
N GLY A 55 -3.65 -8.19 -7.57
CA GLY A 55 -4.53 -8.99 -6.74
C GLY A 55 -5.21 -10.10 -7.54
N VAL A 56 -5.44 -11.22 -6.88
CA VAL A 56 -6.25 -12.34 -7.39
C VAL A 56 -7.53 -12.38 -6.57
N ILE A 57 -8.65 -12.42 -7.28
CA ILE A 57 -10.00 -12.38 -6.74
C ILE A 57 -10.67 -13.71 -7.02
N HIS A 58 -11.40 -14.23 -6.04
CA HIS A 58 -12.17 -15.46 -6.19
C HIS A 58 -13.63 -15.25 -5.76
N PRO A 59 -14.57 -16.12 -6.20
CA PRO A 59 -16.00 -15.91 -6.03
C PRO A 59 -16.52 -16.20 -4.61
N ILE A 60 -15.72 -16.79 -3.74
CA ILE A 60 -16.17 -17.24 -2.42
C ILE A 60 -16.09 -16.07 -1.44
N GLY A 61 -17.19 -15.37 -1.19
CA GLY A 61 -17.23 -14.09 -0.47
C GLY A 61 -16.70 -14.08 0.96
N PHE A 62 -16.64 -15.23 1.65
CA PHE A 62 -16.09 -15.36 3.00
C PHE A 62 -14.60 -15.75 3.03
N VAL A 63 -14.01 -16.08 1.88
CA VAL A 63 -12.57 -16.37 1.74
C VAL A 63 -11.88 -15.09 1.28
N PRO A 64 -10.79 -14.67 1.93
CA PRO A 64 -10.08 -13.46 1.51
C PRO A 64 -9.41 -13.65 0.15
N ASN A 65 -9.42 -12.59 -0.63
CA ASN A 65 -8.61 -12.46 -1.84
C ASN A 65 -7.15 -12.24 -1.46
N PHE A 66 -6.23 -12.46 -2.41
CA PHE A 66 -4.80 -12.31 -2.20
C PHE A 66 -4.24 -11.19 -3.08
N GLY A 67 -3.28 -10.46 -2.54
CA GLY A 67 -2.60 -9.39 -3.25
C GLY A 67 -1.11 -9.34 -2.95
N TYR A 68 -0.40 -8.65 -3.82
CA TYR A 68 1.02 -8.36 -3.70
C TYR A 68 1.25 -6.91 -4.09
N THR A 69 1.86 -6.15 -3.18
CA THR A 69 2.27 -4.76 -3.42
C THR A 69 3.78 -4.70 -3.56
N GLN A 70 4.27 -4.03 -4.60
CA GLN A 70 5.67 -3.66 -4.72
C GLN A 70 5.79 -2.23 -5.24
N VAL A 71 6.48 -1.39 -4.48
CA VAL A 71 6.74 0.01 -4.81
C VAL A 71 8.23 0.30 -4.69
N LYS A 72 8.76 1.04 -5.65
CA LYS A 72 10.18 1.43 -5.71
C LYS A 72 10.31 2.92 -5.92
N PHE A 73 11.27 3.53 -5.24
CA PHE A 73 11.64 4.93 -5.43
C PHE A 73 13.12 5.13 -5.05
N LYS A 74 13.65 6.28 -5.44
CA LYS A 74 15.00 6.70 -5.05
C LYS A 74 14.90 7.70 -3.91
N GLU A 75 15.80 7.59 -2.95
CA GLU A 75 15.99 8.58 -1.92
C GLU A 75 16.88 9.72 -2.41
N GLU A 76 16.73 10.89 -1.79
CA GLU A 76 17.66 11.98 -1.98
C GLU A 76 19.08 11.55 -1.59
N SER A 77 20.04 11.95 -2.42
CA SER A 77 21.46 11.66 -2.18
C SER A 77 21.95 12.42 -0.95
N ALA A 78 22.59 11.71 -0.02
CA ALA A 78 23.24 12.33 1.12
C ALA A 78 24.72 12.57 0.81
N ASN A 79 25.21 13.79 1.01
CA ASN A 79 26.62 14.11 0.84
C ASN A 79 27.40 13.65 2.07
N VAL A 80 28.28 12.68 1.89
CA VAL A 80 29.19 12.18 2.92
C VAL A 80 30.45 13.06 2.98
N SER A 81 30.92 13.50 1.82
CA SER A 81 32.01 14.48 1.68
C SER A 81 31.84 15.26 0.37
N SER A 82 32.76 16.16 0.07
CA SER A 82 32.70 16.98 -1.15
C SER A 82 32.69 16.15 -2.46
N SER A 83 33.18 14.93 -2.44
CA SER A 83 33.27 14.03 -3.61
C SER A 83 32.55 12.70 -3.45
N VAL A 84 31.97 12.42 -2.28
CA VAL A 84 31.35 11.13 -1.96
C VAL A 84 29.90 11.34 -1.60
N GLN A 85 29.01 10.66 -2.32
CA GLN A 85 27.55 10.70 -2.10
C GLN A 85 27.02 9.30 -1.80
N LEU A 86 26.09 9.22 -0.86
CA LEU A 86 25.30 8.04 -0.55
C LEU A 86 23.98 8.13 -1.32
N ASN A 87 23.80 7.23 -2.29
CA ASN A 87 22.55 7.06 -3.04
C ASN A 87 21.82 5.83 -2.53
N SER A 88 20.50 5.87 -2.48
CA SER A 88 19.71 4.75 -1.97
C SER A 88 18.49 4.48 -2.83
N ASP A 89 18.32 3.20 -3.16
CA ASP A 89 17.11 2.67 -3.82
C ASP A 89 16.26 1.97 -2.76
N VAL A 90 15.00 2.39 -2.65
CA VAL A 90 14.04 1.85 -1.69
C VAL A 90 13.05 0.95 -2.40
N THR A 91 12.80 -0.22 -1.84
CA THR A 91 11.77 -1.17 -2.29
C THR A 91 10.88 -1.51 -1.11
N ILE A 92 9.60 -1.20 -1.23
CA ILE A 92 8.54 -1.61 -0.31
C ILE A 92 7.85 -2.82 -0.94
N THR A 93 7.73 -3.90 -0.19
CA THR A 93 7.08 -5.13 -0.65
C THR A 93 6.13 -5.64 0.42
N SER A 94 4.89 -6.01 0.06
CA SER A 94 3.95 -6.65 0.97
C SER A 94 3.09 -7.70 0.29
N TYR A 95 2.68 -8.70 1.08
CA TYR A 95 1.70 -9.71 0.72
C TYR A 95 0.42 -9.43 1.48
N ASN A 96 -0.69 -9.35 0.76
CA ASN A 96 -1.94 -8.81 1.25
C ASN A 96 -3.06 -9.84 1.19
N ILE A 97 -3.97 -9.75 2.15
CA ILE A 97 -5.29 -10.38 2.06
C ILE A 97 -6.34 -9.27 2.08
N PHE A 98 -7.43 -9.46 1.33
CA PHE A 98 -8.48 -8.45 1.28
C PHE A 98 -9.86 -9.05 0.96
N PHE A 99 -10.90 -8.30 1.32
CA PHE A 99 -12.29 -8.62 1.04
C PHE A 99 -12.90 -7.53 0.16
N ASN A 100 -13.65 -7.93 -0.83
CA ASN A 100 -14.46 -7.03 -1.64
C ASN A 100 -15.89 -7.00 -1.08
N ILE A 101 -16.36 -5.80 -0.79
CA ILE A 101 -17.71 -5.52 -0.28
C ILE A 101 -18.47 -4.83 -1.39
N PRO A 102 -19.35 -5.54 -2.09
CA PRO A 102 -20.12 -4.95 -3.17
C PRO A 102 -21.25 -4.05 -2.62
N PHE A 103 -21.30 -2.83 -3.13
CA PHE A 103 -22.45 -1.93 -2.96
C PHE A 103 -23.12 -1.73 -4.33
N PRO A 104 -24.37 -1.25 -4.38
CA PRO A 104 -25.10 -1.13 -5.66
C PRO A 104 -24.41 -0.29 -6.74
N VAL A 105 -23.56 0.68 -6.36
CA VAL A 105 -22.93 1.64 -7.29
C VAL A 105 -21.41 1.56 -7.24
N VAL A 106 -20.85 1.10 -6.13
CA VAL A 106 -19.41 1.05 -5.90
C VAL A 106 -19.02 -0.28 -5.26
N ALA A 107 -17.80 -0.72 -5.47
CA ALA A 107 -17.20 -1.77 -4.67
C ALA A 107 -16.21 -1.15 -3.68
N VAL A 108 -16.14 -1.69 -2.49
CA VAL A 108 -15.14 -1.29 -1.49
C VAL A 108 -14.32 -2.50 -1.12
N SER A 109 -13.01 -2.41 -1.28
CA SER A 109 -12.09 -3.45 -0.81
C SER A 109 -11.43 -2.97 0.47
N LEU A 110 -11.36 -3.85 1.47
CA LEU A 110 -10.62 -3.64 2.70
C LEU A 110 -9.60 -4.75 2.84
N GLY A 111 -8.36 -4.40 3.13
CA GLY A 111 -7.29 -5.38 3.23
C GLY A 111 -6.20 -5.00 4.21
N ALA A 112 -5.39 -6.00 4.52
CA ALA A 112 -4.18 -5.86 5.32
C ALA A 112 -3.08 -6.77 4.79
N GLY A 113 -1.83 -6.40 5.05
CA GLY A 113 -0.67 -7.15 4.59
C GLY A 113 0.51 -7.05 5.53
N ILE A 114 1.47 -7.91 5.27
CA ILE A 114 2.77 -7.93 5.92
C ILE A 114 3.87 -8.00 4.85
N GLY A 115 5.01 -7.42 5.15
CA GLY A 115 6.11 -7.39 4.20
C GLY A 115 7.38 -6.79 4.75
N GLU A 116 8.17 -6.20 3.87
CA GLU A 116 9.42 -5.54 4.23
C GLU A 116 9.65 -4.25 3.44
N ALA A 117 10.34 -3.32 4.07
CA ALA A 117 10.97 -2.18 3.45
C ALA A 117 12.47 -2.48 3.33
N LYS A 118 12.98 -2.57 2.09
CA LYS A 118 14.38 -2.83 1.78
C LYS A 118 15.01 -1.58 1.20
N VAL A 119 16.17 -1.20 1.72
CA VAL A 119 16.99 -0.09 1.21
C VAL A 119 18.33 -0.64 0.74
N GLU A 120 18.64 -0.43 -0.52
CA GLU A 120 19.94 -0.71 -1.11
C GLU A 120 20.73 0.59 -1.27
N SER A 121 21.89 0.69 -0.65
CA SER A 121 22.70 1.91 -0.66
C SER A 121 23.95 1.74 -1.49
N THR A 122 24.35 2.79 -2.22
CA THR A 122 25.55 2.84 -3.03
C THR A 122 26.35 4.08 -2.66
N LEU A 123 27.61 3.91 -2.33
CA LEU A 123 28.55 5.00 -2.08
C LEU A 123 29.35 5.29 -3.35
N THR A 124 29.45 6.57 -3.74
CA THR A 124 30.20 6.97 -4.94
C THR A 124 31.64 6.50 -4.86
N GLY A 125 32.11 5.80 -5.91
CA GLY A 125 33.45 5.22 -5.98
C GLY A 125 33.55 3.78 -5.47
N TYR A 126 32.48 3.22 -4.90
CA TYR A 126 32.45 1.83 -4.42
C TYR A 126 31.44 1.01 -5.23
N GLY A 127 31.84 -0.21 -5.61
CA GLY A 127 31.00 -1.11 -6.43
C GLY A 127 29.97 -1.93 -5.65
N ASN A 128 30.09 -2.00 -4.32
CA ASN A 128 29.19 -2.79 -3.48
C ASN A 128 27.85 -2.07 -3.27
N LYS A 129 26.76 -2.85 -3.07
CA LYS A 129 25.42 -2.35 -2.78
C LYS A 129 24.86 -3.07 -1.54
N PRO A 130 25.34 -2.74 -0.34
CA PRO A 130 24.77 -3.33 0.86
C PRO A 130 23.28 -2.97 0.97
N SER A 131 22.50 -3.88 1.57
CA SER A 131 21.09 -3.66 1.79
C SER A 131 20.72 -3.86 3.26
N VAL A 132 19.76 -3.07 3.71
CA VAL A 132 19.13 -3.19 5.03
C VAL A 132 17.63 -3.33 4.82
N SER A 133 17.00 -4.27 5.53
CA SER A 133 15.54 -4.39 5.48
C SER A 133 14.92 -4.35 6.89
N LYS A 134 13.67 -3.92 6.95
CA LYS A 134 12.84 -3.90 8.15
C LYS A 134 11.45 -4.43 7.81
N PRO A 135 10.81 -5.18 8.72
CA PRO A 135 9.45 -5.65 8.53
C PRO A 135 8.47 -4.46 8.51
N LEU A 136 7.39 -4.63 7.77
CA LEU A 136 6.29 -3.67 7.71
C LEU A 136 4.94 -4.38 7.82
N VAL A 137 3.94 -3.58 8.18
CA VAL A 137 2.53 -3.92 8.06
C VAL A 137 1.85 -2.91 7.14
N GLU A 138 0.86 -3.37 6.40
CA GLU A 138 0.05 -2.57 5.49
C GLU A 138 -1.43 -2.75 5.84
N ALA A 139 -2.20 -1.67 5.79
CA ALA A 139 -3.66 -1.71 5.78
C ALA A 139 -4.13 -0.83 4.63
N PHE A 140 -5.14 -1.26 3.89
CA PHE A 140 -5.61 -0.48 2.76
C PHE A 140 -7.12 -0.55 2.56
N THR A 141 -7.61 0.47 1.89
CA THR A 141 -8.95 0.50 1.30
C THR A 141 -8.84 0.86 -0.17
N ARG A 142 -9.68 0.23 -0.98
CA ARG A 142 -9.88 0.58 -2.38
C ARG A 142 -11.35 0.86 -2.63
N VAL A 143 -11.64 1.85 -3.43
CA VAL A 143 -12.99 2.14 -3.93
C VAL A 143 -12.99 1.88 -5.41
N GLY A 144 -13.87 0.98 -5.84
CA GLY A 144 -14.04 0.57 -7.22
C GLY A 144 -15.33 1.14 -7.80
N LEU A 145 -15.22 1.63 -9.03
CA LEU A 145 -16.35 2.08 -9.85
C LEU A 145 -16.51 1.09 -10.99
N PRO A 146 -17.59 0.29 -11.01
CA PRO A 146 -17.85 -0.62 -12.12
C PRO A 146 -18.11 0.20 -13.39
N PHE A 147 -17.29 -0.06 -14.41
CA PHE A 147 -17.41 0.61 -15.71
C PHE A 147 -18.12 -0.27 -16.73
N TRP A 148 -17.89 -1.58 -16.66
CA TRP A 148 -18.59 -2.63 -17.39
C TRP A 148 -18.81 -3.84 -16.48
N ASN A 149 -19.62 -4.78 -16.91
CA ASN A 149 -19.95 -5.99 -16.12
C ASN A 149 -18.71 -6.80 -15.69
N PHE A 150 -17.57 -6.58 -16.31
CA PHE A 150 -16.32 -7.32 -16.09
C PHE A 150 -15.10 -6.41 -15.83
N ILE A 151 -15.28 -5.08 -15.84
CA ILE A 151 -14.19 -4.10 -15.59
C ILE A 151 -14.62 -3.11 -14.52
N GLU A 152 -13.75 -2.90 -13.54
CA GLU A 152 -13.92 -1.94 -12.45
C GLU A 152 -12.67 -1.07 -12.36
N PHE A 153 -12.86 0.24 -12.25
CA PHE A 153 -11.77 1.19 -12.01
C PHE A 153 -11.58 1.39 -10.51
N HIS A 154 -10.34 1.33 -10.03
CA HIS A 154 -10.01 1.45 -8.62
C HIS A 154 -9.23 2.71 -8.28
N LEU A 155 -9.54 3.26 -7.11
CA LEU A 155 -8.71 4.19 -6.36
C LEU A 155 -8.38 3.57 -5.00
N GLY A 156 -7.11 3.41 -4.70
CA GLY A 156 -6.63 2.79 -3.46
C GLY A 156 -5.83 3.75 -2.59
N ILE A 157 -5.99 3.59 -1.28
CA ILE A 157 -5.18 4.25 -0.25
C ILE A 157 -4.64 3.17 0.68
N HIS A 158 -3.32 3.11 0.83
CA HIS A 158 -2.61 2.12 1.62
C HIS A 158 -1.84 2.83 2.73
N ALA A 159 -2.10 2.51 3.98
CA ALA A 159 -1.31 2.93 5.12
C ALA A 159 -0.23 1.89 5.39
N ILE A 160 1.02 2.26 5.22
CA ILE A 160 2.19 1.40 5.39
C ILE A 160 2.93 1.85 6.65
N LYS A 161 3.18 0.93 7.58
CA LYS A 161 3.95 1.17 8.79
C LYS A 161 5.16 0.25 8.83
N VAL A 162 6.34 0.85 8.77
CA VAL A 162 7.62 0.16 8.95
C VAL A 162 7.94 0.06 10.44
N ALA A 163 8.47 -1.08 10.89
CA ALA A 163 8.67 -1.36 12.31
C ALA A 163 9.64 -0.40 13.01
N SER A 164 10.63 0.13 12.28
CA SER A 164 11.57 1.14 12.79
C SER A 164 12.23 1.88 11.63
N LYS A 165 12.85 3.01 11.93
CA LYS A 165 13.73 3.72 10.98
C LYS A 165 14.79 2.79 10.40
N ILE A 166 15.18 3.04 9.16
CA ILE A 166 16.26 2.35 8.46
C ILE A 166 17.44 3.29 8.36
N ASP A 167 18.58 2.87 8.89
CA ASP A 167 19.85 3.56 8.72
C ASP A 167 20.50 3.09 7.43
N ARG A 168 20.53 3.99 6.45
CA ARG A 168 21.07 3.76 5.10
C ARG A 168 22.59 3.68 5.08
N GLY A 169 23.24 4.36 6.04
CA GLY A 169 24.69 4.46 6.15
C GLY A 169 25.33 3.33 6.93
N LYS A 170 24.60 2.65 7.79
CA LYS A 170 25.13 1.67 8.75
C LYS A 170 26.04 0.60 8.14
N ALA A 171 25.73 0.13 6.95
CA ALA A 171 26.55 -0.89 6.27
C ALA A 171 27.86 -0.32 5.68
N TRP A 172 28.00 1.00 5.65
CA TRP A 172 29.16 1.71 5.09
C TRP A 172 30.08 2.28 6.16
N SER A 173 29.63 2.43 7.40
CA SER A 173 30.40 3.02 8.49
C SER A 173 31.71 2.30 8.78
N SER A 174 31.78 1.00 8.53
CA SER A 174 33.01 0.21 8.62
C SER A 174 34.00 0.44 7.49
N ILE A 175 33.57 1.07 6.38
CA ILE A 175 34.39 1.33 5.17
C ILE A 175 34.80 2.80 5.14
N ASP A 176 33.90 3.71 5.48
CA ASP A 176 34.18 5.15 5.55
C ASP A 176 33.48 5.74 6.80
N SER A 177 34.30 6.12 7.79
CA SER A 177 33.81 6.68 9.06
C SER A 177 33.08 8.03 8.91
N ASN A 178 33.26 8.74 7.79
CA ASN A 178 32.53 9.98 7.54
C ASN A 178 31.03 9.74 7.33
N VAL A 179 30.62 8.51 6.97
CA VAL A 179 29.20 8.14 6.84
C VAL A 179 28.47 8.23 8.18
N ASP A 180 29.13 7.94 9.30
CA ASP A 180 28.55 8.06 10.64
C ASP A 180 28.24 9.50 11.05
N SER A 181 28.84 10.49 10.40
CA SER A 181 28.60 11.91 10.67
C SER A 181 27.36 12.47 9.94
N VAL A 182 26.74 11.69 9.06
CA VAL A 182 25.59 12.10 8.24
C VAL A 182 24.33 11.44 8.80
N ASP A 183 23.24 12.21 8.91
CA ASP A 183 21.93 11.65 9.26
C ASP A 183 21.43 10.78 8.10
N THR A 184 21.63 9.48 8.25
CA THR A 184 21.24 8.46 7.26
C THR A 184 20.00 7.67 7.70
N GLU A 185 19.47 7.93 8.91
CA GLU A 185 18.26 7.28 9.41
C GLU A 185 16.99 7.89 8.80
N LYS A 186 16.14 7.05 8.22
CA LYS A 186 14.85 7.48 7.68
C LYS A 186 13.70 6.55 8.06
N ASP A 187 12.56 7.16 8.35
CA ASP A 187 11.29 6.46 8.53
C ASP A 187 10.55 6.36 7.19
N TYR A 188 10.25 5.13 6.78
CA TYR A 188 9.50 4.85 5.56
C TYR A 188 8.02 4.53 5.82
N THR A 189 7.54 4.87 7.01
CA THR A 189 6.10 4.82 7.34
C THR A 189 5.37 5.92 6.57
N GLY A 190 4.34 5.57 5.80
CA GLY A 190 3.65 6.54 4.97
C GLY A 190 2.37 6.02 4.34
N THR A 191 1.78 6.85 3.49
CA THR A 191 0.56 6.54 2.73
C THR A 191 0.90 6.40 1.25
N LEU A 192 0.54 5.25 0.66
CA LEU A 192 0.63 4.97 -0.76
C LEU A 192 -0.75 5.16 -1.40
N THR A 193 -0.80 5.91 -2.49
CA THR A 193 -1.99 6.08 -3.33
C THR A 193 -1.82 5.27 -4.61
N THR A 194 -2.85 4.51 -4.98
CA THR A 194 -2.86 3.70 -6.20
C THR A 194 -4.09 3.97 -7.05
N VAL A 195 -3.96 3.79 -8.35
CA VAL A 195 -5.07 3.76 -9.31
C VAL A 195 -4.94 2.52 -10.18
N GLY A 196 -6.04 1.89 -10.53
CA GLY A 196 -5.96 0.66 -11.30
C GLY A 196 -7.27 0.15 -11.84
N LEU A 197 -7.23 -1.09 -12.31
CA LEU A 197 -8.34 -1.81 -12.89
C LEU A 197 -8.47 -3.19 -12.27
N GLN A 198 -9.71 -3.61 -12.09
CA GLN A 198 -10.05 -4.98 -11.76
C GLN A 198 -10.82 -5.60 -12.94
N PHE A 199 -10.46 -6.82 -13.27
CA PHE A 199 -11.14 -7.63 -14.27
C PHE A 199 -11.76 -8.84 -13.56
N ALA A 200 -13.05 -9.10 -13.83
CA ALA A 200 -13.80 -10.23 -13.29
C ALA A 200 -14.40 -11.06 -14.43
N PHE A 201 -14.34 -12.39 -14.34
CA PHE A 201 -14.83 -13.33 -15.36
C PHE A 201 -15.88 -14.26 -14.79
#